data_48b15acb9dafbe053ac901e4d9379c09
#
_entry.id   48b15acb9dafbe053ac901e4d9379c09
#
_cell.length_a   1.000
_cell.length_b   1.000
_cell.length_c   1.000
_cell.angle_alpha   90.00
_cell.angle_beta   90.00
_cell.angle_gamma   90.00
#
_symmetry.space_group_name_H-M   'P 1'
#
loop_
_entity.id
_entity.type
_entity.pdbx_description
1 polymer ?
#
loop_
_entity_poly.entity_id
_entity_poly.type
_entity_poly.pdbx_seq_one_letter_code
_entity_poly.pdbx_strand_id
1 'polypeptide(L)'
;MKTIFSNGTSLKPIVCKAYFREILLFIILLFGLSSCITRDSAIDNTQTSSKQSISNIGSDTLVNLALAWAEAYMTLHPQVSISVTGGGTGTGISALINQTADIANASRPMKEDEIKLAQTHHIDPKEFIVAWDAIAVIVHPENPIQGLTLDQISDIYTSKITNWKEVGGENRPIVLLSRESNSGTYVYFLEHVI
;
A
#
# COMPACT_ATOMS: atom_id res chain seq x y z
N MET A 1 51.52 -43.96 -4.69
CA MET A 1 52.81 -44.07 -5.45
C MET A 1 53.34 -42.63 -5.65
N LYS A 2 54.53 -42.42 -5.07
CA LYS A 2 55.50 -41.33 -5.22
C LYS A 2 55.13 -39.87 -4.82
N THR A 3 55.63 -39.56 -3.68
CA THR A 3 56.19 -38.32 -3.11
C THR A 3 57.16 -37.61 -4.04
N ILE A 4 57.17 -36.27 -4.07
CA ILE A 4 58.37 -35.47 -4.23
C ILE A 4 58.29 -34.23 -3.34
N PHE A 5 59.23 -34.09 -2.43
CA PHE A 5 59.64 -32.90 -1.66
C PHE A 5 60.46 -31.97 -2.50
N SER A 6 60.38 -30.64 -2.26
CA SER A 6 61.56 -29.75 -2.44
C SER A 6 61.31 -28.44 -1.67
N ASN A 7 62.02 -28.32 -0.59
CA ASN A 7 62.95 -27.30 -0.14
C ASN A 7 62.48 -25.87 0.08
N GLY A 8 62.67 -25.53 1.33
CA GLY A 8 62.52 -24.26 1.95
C GLY A 8 63.56 -23.23 1.53
N THR A 9 63.18 -21.98 1.74
CA THR A 9 64.13 -20.88 1.98
C THR A 9 63.58 -20.06 3.16
N SER A 10 64.33 -20.19 4.24
CA SER A 10 64.23 -19.42 5.48
C SER A 10 64.57 -17.93 5.16
N LEU A 11 63.57 -17.06 5.18
CA LEU A 11 63.82 -15.63 5.23
C LEU A 11 63.84 -15.16 6.70
N LYS A 12 64.97 -14.57 7.05
CA LYS A 12 65.35 -14.14 8.39
C LYS A 12 64.41 -13.03 8.92
N PRO A 13 64.06 -13.02 10.23
CA PRO A 13 63.05 -12.13 10.84
C PRO A 13 63.55 -10.69 11.13
N ILE A 14 64.64 -10.23 10.55
CA ILE A 14 65.24 -8.93 10.90
C ILE A 14 64.68 -7.76 10.10
N VAL A 15 64.15 -8.01 8.90
CA VAL A 15 63.68 -6.94 8.02
C VAL A 15 62.24 -6.50 8.42
N CYS A 16 61.48 -7.32 9.10
CA CYS A 16 60.08 -7.03 9.45
C CYS A 16 59.92 -6.00 10.59
N LYS A 17 60.89 -5.87 11.49
CA LYS A 17 60.82 -4.92 12.62
C LYS A 17 61.07 -3.46 12.22
N ALA A 18 61.90 -3.19 11.21
CA ALA A 18 62.18 -1.84 10.77
C ALA A 18 60.98 -1.26 9.98
N TYR A 19 60.39 -2.04 9.10
CA TYR A 19 59.19 -1.60 8.34
C TYR A 19 57.96 -1.37 9.21
N PHE A 20 57.80 -2.18 10.26
CA PHE A 20 56.69 -2.04 11.17
C PHE A 20 56.74 -0.73 11.98
N ARG A 21 57.92 -0.28 12.32
CA ARG A 21 58.17 0.97 13.04
C ARG A 21 57.89 2.19 12.17
N GLU A 22 58.26 2.16 10.92
CA GLU A 22 58.02 3.24 9.94
C GLU A 22 56.53 3.33 9.57
N ILE A 23 55.86 2.19 9.39
CA ILE A 23 54.40 2.16 9.12
C ILE A 23 53.61 2.67 10.33
N LEU A 24 54.02 2.32 11.56
CA LEU A 24 53.36 2.81 12.76
C LEU A 24 53.51 4.33 12.94
N LEU A 25 54.69 4.89 12.60
CA LEU A 25 54.97 6.32 12.63
C LEU A 25 54.13 7.06 11.57
N PHE A 26 53.96 6.46 10.37
CA PHE A 26 53.14 7.04 9.30
C PHE A 26 51.65 7.05 9.67
N ILE A 27 51.16 6.02 10.34
CA ILE A 27 49.78 5.95 10.82
C ILE A 27 49.50 6.99 11.93
N ILE A 28 50.46 7.19 12.85
CA ILE A 28 50.35 8.20 13.91
C ILE A 28 50.37 9.61 13.32
N LEU A 29 51.16 9.85 12.26
CA LEU A 29 51.23 11.15 11.57
C LEU A 29 49.91 11.45 10.80
N LEU A 30 49.29 10.42 10.21
CA LEU A 30 48.00 10.56 9.54
C LEU A 30 46.81 10.81 10.50
N PHE A 31 46.87 10.26 11.70
CA PHE A 31 45.85 10.52 12.73
C PHE A 31 46.04 11.83 13.47
N GLY A 32 47.25 12.40 13.49
CA GLY A 32 47.54 13.66 14.14
C GLY A 32 47.03 14.92 13.42
N LEU A 33 46.64 14.81 12.13
CA LEU A 33 46.11 15.92 11.33
C LEU A 33 44.59 16.03 11.34
N SER A 34 43.88 15.16 12.04
CA SER A 34 42.43 15.27 12.31
C SER A 34 42.17 16.20 13.48
N SER A 35 42.90 17.35 13.54
CA SER A 35 42.59 18.41 14.48
C SER A 35 41.27 19.04 14.14
N CYS A 36 40.34 18.91 15.05
CA CYS A 36 39.05 19.56 15.20
C CYS A 36 38.93 20.86 14.40
N ILE A 37 38.23 20.78 13.26
CA ILE A 37 37.43 21.90 12.84
C ILE A 37 36.18 21.86 13.71
N THR A 38 36.20 22.47 14.85
CA THR A 38 34.99 22.92 15.54
C THR A 38 34.34 23.96 14.62
N ARG A 39 33.55 23.44 13.67
CA ARG A 39 32.54 24.26 13.02
C ARG A 39 31.54 24.56 14.15
N ASP A 40 31.62 25.78 14.70
CA ASP A 40 30.46 26.36 15.37
C ASP A 40 29.31 26.37 14.35
N SER A 41 28.67 25.23 14.23
CA SER A 41 27.33 25.20 13.71
C SER A 41 26.50 25.88 14.75
N ALA A 42 26.24 27.17 14.54
CA ALA A 42 25.05 27.75 15.12
C ALA A 42 23.95 26.67 14.96
N ILE A 43 23.53 26.14 16.10
CA ILE A 43 22.34 25.27 16.14
C ILE A 43 21.22 26.25 15.79
N ASP A 44 20.97 26.35 14.49
CA ASP A 44 19.70 26.86 14.01
C ASP A 44 18.67 25.86 14.55
N ASN A 45 18.11 26.21 15.71
CA ASN A 45 16.94 25.60 16.28
C ASN A 45 15.73 25.89 15.37
N THR A 46 15.87 25.66 14.09
CA THR A 46 14.74 25.35 13.25
C THR A 46 14.23 24.02 13.78
N GLN A 47 13.30 24.08 14.73
CA GLN A 47 12.45 22.95 15.07
C GLN A 47 11.87 22.51 13.73
N THR A 48 12.46 21.47 13.16
CA THR A 48 11.85 20.72 12.08
C THR A 48 10.63 20.07 12.74
N SER A 49 9.53 20.82 12.74
CA SER A 49 8.24 20.30 13.16
C SER A 49 8.04 19.04 12.35
N SER A 50 8.17 17.89 12.99
CA SER A 50 7.96 16.61 12.33
C SER A 50 6.56 16.63 11.75
N LYS A 51 6.47 16.65 10.40
CA LYS A 51 5.20 16.69 9.71
C LYS A 51 4.43 15.43 10.10
N GLN A 52 3.25 15.62 10.70
CA GLN A 52 2.38 14.50 11.07
C GLN A 52 1.92 13.81 9.77
N SER A 53 2.19 12.53 9.63
CA SER A 53 1.77 11.74 8.46
C SER A 53 0.52 10.95 8.78
N ILE A 54 -0.46 10.97 7.88
CA ILE A 54 -1.69 10.18 7.92
C ILE A 54 -1.75 9.34 6.64
N SER A 55 -1.89 8.04 6.80
CA SER A 55 -2.04 7.08 5.70
C SER A 55 -3.51 6.67 5.56
N ASN A 56 -4.08 6.89 4.37
CA ASN A 56 -5.45 6.53 4.01
C ASN A 56 -5.40 5.51 2.86
N ILE A 57 -5.91 4.30 3.08
CA ILE A 57 -5.88 3.22 2.09
C ILE A 57 -7.28 2.61 1.96
N GLY A 58 -7.68 2.20 0.75
CA GLY A 58 -8.89 1.39 0.62
C GLY A 58 -9.67 1.55 -0.68
N SER A 59 -10.97 1.76 -0.57
CA SER A 59 -11.92 1.73 -1.67
C SER A 59 -11.58 2.70 -2.80
N ASP A 60 -11.45 2.16 -4.01
CA ASP A 60 -11.22 2.98 -5.23
C ASP A 60 -12.37 3.93 -5.52
N THR A 61 -13.60 3.58 -5.11
CA THR A 61 -14.79 4.43 -5.23
C THR A 61 -14.60 5.76 -4.49
N LEU A 62 -13.88 5.74 -3.36
CA LEU A 62 -13.67 6.92 -2.52
C LEU A 62 -12.37 7.68 -2.80
N VAL A 63 -11.45 7.13 -3.60
CA VAL A 63 -10.10 7.72 -3.79
C VAL A 63 -10.15 9.18 -4.22
N ASN A 64 -10.92 9.52 -5.24
CA ASN A 64 -10.98 10.89 -5.75
C ASN A 64 -11.55 11.88 -4.71
N LEU A 65 -12.56 11.45 -3.97
CA LEU A 65 -13.16 12.26 -2.91
C LEU A 65 -12.19 12.42 -1.73
N ALA A 66 -11.53 11.35 -1.32
CA ALA A 66 -10.55 11.36 -0.24
C ALA A 66 -9.32 12.20 -0.60
N LEU A 67 -8.85 12.18 -1.86
CA LEU A 67 -7.80 13.07 -2.35
C LEU A 67 -8.19 14.52 -2.25
N ALA A 68 -9.38 14.89 -2.71
CA ALA A 68 -9.87 16.27 -2.63
C ALA A 68 -9.96 16.76 -1.17
N TRP A 69 -10.41 15.92 -0.25
CA TRP A 69 -10.44 16.23 1.18
C TRP A 69 -9.04 16.36 1.77
N ALA A 70 -8.12 15.45 1.41
CA ALA A 70 -6.73 15.50 1.86
C ALA A 70 -6.02 16.77 1.42
N GLU A 71 -6.19 17.18 0.16
CA GLU A 71 -5.63 18.42 -0.39
C GLU A 71 -6.19 19.66 0.33
N ALA A 72 -7.51 19.72 0.51
CA ALA A 72 -8.16 20.81 1.22
C ALA A 72 -7.69 20.88 2.68
N TYR A 73 -7.58 19.75 3.37
CA TYR A 73 -7.11 19.69 4.74
C TYR A 73 -5.66 20.10 4.87
N MET A 74 -4.76 19.60 4.02
CA MET A 74 -3.34 19.96 4.02
C MET A 74 -3.10 21.43 3.69
N THR A 75 -3.98 22.04 2.91
CA THR A 75 -3.92 23.49 2.64
C THR A 75 -4.16 24.32 3.91
N LEU A 76 -5.10 23.88 4.76
CA LEU A 76 -5.40 24.55 6.04
C LEU A 76 -4.43 24.12 7.16
N HIS A 77 -3.78 22.96 7.04
CA HIS A 77 -2.91 22.36 8.03
C HIS A 77 -1.56 21.93 7.39
N PRO A 78 -0.66 22.88 7.06
CA PRO A 78 0.59 22.57 6.33
C PRO A 78 1.54 21.62 7.07
N GLN A 79 1.37 21.50 8.39
CA GLN A 79 2.13 20.58 9.26
C GLN A 79 1.68 19.11 9.13
N VAL A 80 0.55 18.85 8.45
CA VAL A 80 0.02 17.49 8.22
C VAL A 80 0.33 17.07 6.80
N SER A 81 0.64 15.77 6.60
CA SER A 81 0.80 15.12 5.31
C SER A 81 -0.17 13.95 5.23
N ILE A 82 -1.06 13.94 4.26
CA ILE A 82 -2.03 12.86 4.07
C ILE A 82 -1.72 12.18 2.74
N SER A 83 -1.50 10.88 2.79
CA SER A 83 -1.40 10.02 1.60
C SER A 83 -2.71 9.28 1.39
N VAL A 84 -3.20 9.20 0.16
CA VAL A 84 -4.40 8.45 -0.20
C VAL A 84 -4.05 7.42 -1.26
N THR A 85 -4.38 6.16 -1.01
CA THR A 85 -4.09 5.04 -1.91
C THR A 85 -5.34 4.18 -2.08
N GLY A 86 -5.66 3.78 -3.31
CA GLY A 86 -6.68 2.81 -3.63
C GLY A 86 -6.25 1.37 -3.33
N GLY A 87 -6.95 0.41 -3.91
CA GLY A 87 -6.63 -1.02 -3.80
C GLY A 87 -7.79 -1.85 -3.26
N GLY A 88 -8.97 -1.23 -3.12
CA GLY A 88 -10.21 -1.88 -2.68
C GLY A 88 -10.42 -1.84 -1.16
N THR A 89 -11.69 -1.94 -0.77
CA THR A 89 -12.13 -1.91 0.64
C THR A 89 -11.42 -2.94 1.51
N GLY A 90 -11.29 -4.19 1.03
CA GLY A 90 -10.64 -5.26 1.79
C GLY A 90 -9.17 -4.98 2.08
N THR A 91 -8.45 -4.37 1.13
CA THR A 91 -7.06 -3.94 1.32
C THR A 91 -6.96 -2.85 2.39
N GLY A 92 -7.85 -1.85 2.36
CA GLY A 92 -7.89 -0.79 3.37
C GLY A 92 -8.17 -1.32 4.77
N ILE A 93 -9.19 -2.17 4.93
CA ILE A 93 -9.53 -2.79 6.20
C ILE A 93 -8.36 -3.63 6.73
N SER A 94 -7.71 -4.42 5.87
CA SER A 94 -6.52 -5.20 6.25
C SER A 94 -5.36 -4.29 6.69
N ALA A 95 -5.14 -3.18 5.98
CA ALA A 95 -4.10 -2.21 6.34
C ALA A 95 -4.38 -1.55 7.69
N LEU A 96 -5.65 -1.22 7.98
CA LEU A 96 -6.07 -0.68 9.27
C LEU A 96 -5.82 -1.68 10.40
N ILE A 97 -6.24 -2.94 10.23
CA ILE A 97 -6.06 -4.01 11.22
C ILE A 97 -4.57 -4.26 11.48
N ASN A 98 -3.73 -4.22 10.45
CA ASN A 98 -2.29 -4.39 10.56
C ASN A 98 -1.54 -3.11 10.96
N GLN A 99 -2.23 -2.02 11.26
CA GLN A 99 -1.67 -0.73 11.67
C GLN A 99 -0.70 -0.13 10.62
N THR A 100 -0.91 -0.45 9.35
CA THR A 100 -0.16 0.14 8.21
C THR A 100 -0.91 1.29 7.55
N ALA A 101 -2.15 1.54 7.97
CA ALA A 101 -2.95 2.71 7.63
C ALA A 101 -3.65 3.25 8.87
N ASP A 102 -3.83 4.58 8.92
CA ASP A 102 -4.59 5.27 9.97
C ASP A 102 -6.08 5.31 9.65
N ILE A 103 -6.41 5.35 8.36
CA ILE A 103 -7.78 5.43 7.83
C ILE A 103 -7.97 4.37 6.76
N ALA A 104 -9.07 3.62 6.85
CA ALA A 104 -9.51 2.73 5.79
C ALA A 104 -10.71 3.34 5.06
N ASN A 105 -10.57 3.64 3.77
CA ASN A 105 -11.72 3.95 2.94
C ASN A 105 -12.48 2.68 2.61
N ALA A 106 -13.78 2.67 2.86
CA ALA A 106 -14.61 1.50 2.64
C ALA A 106 -15.92 1.88 1.93
N SER A 107 -16.35 1.07 0.98
CA SER A 107 -17.65 1.17 0.31
C SER A 107 -18.65 0.12 0.82
N ARG A 108 -18.36 -0.50 1.94
CA ARG A 108 -19.21 -1.36 2.75
C ARG A 108 -18.79 -1.29 4.22
N PRO A 109 -19.66 -1.67 5.16
CA PRO A 109 -19.25 -1.88 6.55
C PRO A 109 -18.18 -2.96 6.70
N MET A 110 -17.46 -2.96 7.82
CA MET A 110 -16.62 -4.08 8.20
C MET A 110 -17.47 -5.31 8.48
N LYS A 111 -16.98 -6.48 8.06
CA LYS A 111 -17.61 -7.76 8.37
C LYS A 111 -17.34 -8.15 9.83
N GLU A 112 -18.16 -9.04 10.37
CA GLU A 112 -17.98 -9.48 11.77
C GLU A 112 -16.63 -10.16 12.03
N ASP A 113 -16.13 -10.92 11.06
CA ASP A 113 -14.82 -11.56 11.15
C ASP A 113 -13.66 -10.54 11.08
N GLU A 114 -13.80 -9.49 10.27
CA GLU A 114 -12.85 -8.37 10.21
C GLU A 114 -12.85 -7.59 11.54
N ILE A 115 -14.02 -7.34 12.14
CA ILE A 115 -14.12 -6.68 13.44
C ILE A 115 -13.48 -7.55 14.55
N LYS A 116 -13.76 -8.85 14.57
CA LYS A 116 -13.14 -9.78 15.52
C LYS A 116 -11.61 -9.82 15.37
N LEU A 117 -11.14 -9.83 14.11
CA LEU A 117 -9.71 -9.79 13.84
C LEU A 117 -9.08 -8.48 14.34
N ALA A 118 -9.71 -7.33 14.10
CA ALA A 118 -9.25 -6.05 14.61
C ALA A 118 -9.11 -6.07 16.14
N GLN A 119 -10.09 -6.62 16.84
CA GLN A 119 -10.05 -6.76 18.30
C GLN A 119 -8.87 -7.62 18.79
N THR A 120 -8.53 -8.72 18.07
CA THR A 120 -7.37 -9.54 18.42
C THR A 120 -6.04 -8.78 18.24
N HIS A 121 -6.02 -7.80 17.34
CA HIS A 121 -4.90 -6.88 17.14
C HIS A 121 -4.95 -5.63 18.04
N HIS A 122 -5.87 -5.59 19.01
CA HIS A 122 -6.12 -4.45 19.91
C HIS A 122 -6.48 -3.15 19.17
N ILE A 123 -7.12 -3.28 18.01
CA ILE A 123 -7.67 -2.17 17.23
C ILE A 123 -9.17 -2.08 17.50
N ASP A 124 -9.66 -0.87 17.78
CA ASP A 124 -11.07 -0.54 17.92
C ASP A 124 -11.48 0.43 16.78
N PRO A 125 -11.86 -0.08 15.61
CA PRO A 125 -12.21 0.75 14.46
C PRO A 125 -13.44 1.60 14.75
N LYS A 126 -13.41 2.86 14.33
CA LYS A 126 -14.56 3.76 14.38
C LYS A 126 -15.09 3.98 12.98
N GLU A 127 -16.33 3.67 12.74
CA GLU A 127 -17.00 3.89 11.46
C GLU A 127 -17.57 5.32 11.39
N PHE A 128 -17.32 5.97 10.26
CA PHE A 128 -17.89 7.27 9.91
C PHE A 128 -18.53 7.17 8.53
N ILE A 129 -19.84 7.24 8.46
CA ILE A 129 -20.56 7.29 7.18
C ILE A 129 -20.42 8.70 6.63
N VAL A 130 -19.72 8.81 5.50
CA VAL A 130 -19.35 10.11 4.89
C VAL A 130 -20.21 10.46 3.69
N ALA A 131 -20.76 9.46 2.99
CA ALA A 131 -21.62 9.64 1.81
C ALA A 131 -22.46 8.38 1.55
N TRP A 132 -23.49 8.53 0.74
CA TRP A 132 -24.26 7.45 0.14
C TRP A 132 -23.98 7.45 -1.35
N ASP A 133 -23.81 6.25 -1.93
CA ASP A 133 -23.56 6.04 -3.35
C ASP A 133 -24.57 5.05 -3.92
N ALA A 134 -24.61 4.91 -5.25
CA ALA A 134 -25.46 3.98 -5.95
C ALA A 134 -24.67 3.20 -6.99
N ILE A 135 -25.01 1.92 -7.17
CA ILE A 135 -24.42 1.06 -8.18
C ILE A 135 -25.33 1.04 -9.40
N ALA A 136 -24.77 1.32 -10.58
CA ALA A 136 -25.46 1.21 -11.85
C ALA A 136 -24.89 0.02 -12.65
N VAL A 137 -25.78 -0.81 -13.19
CA VAL A 137 -25.42 -1.80 -14.21
C VAL A 137 -25.47 -1.09 -15.56
N ILE A 138 -24.35 -1.09 -16.27
CA ILE A 138 -24.21 -0.43 -17.56
C ILE A 138 -24.10 -1.45 -18.69
N VAL A 139 -24.62 -1.12 -19.83
CA VAL A 139 -24.53 -1.89 -21.08
C VAL A 139 -24.02 -0.98 -22.20
N HIS A 140 -23.61 -1.59 -23.33
CA HIS A 140 -23.19 -0.81 -24.49
C HIS A 140 -24.34 0.09 -24.98
N PRO A 141 -24.07 1.33 -25.43
CA PRO A 141 -25.13 2.26 -25.87
C PRO A 141 -26.03 1.74 -27.00
N GLU A 142 -25.50 0.86 -27.87
CA GLU A 142 -26.26 0.22 -28.94
C GLU A 142 -27.09 -0.98 -28.49
N ASN A 143 -27.01 -1.39 -27.21
CA ASN A 143 -27.81 -2.47 -26.69
C ASN A 143 -29.28 -2.02 -26.61
N PRO A 144 -30.25 -2.71 -27.26
CA PRO A 144 -31.64 -2.27 -27.31
C PRO A 144 -32.40 -2.46 -25.99
N ILE A 145 -31.80 -3.11 -25.00
CA ILE A 145 -32.41 -3.36 -23.70
C ILE A 145 -32.64 -2.03 -22.97
N GLN A 146 -33.88 -1.76 -22.60
CA GLN A 146 -34.27 -0.53 -21.90
C GLN A 146 -34.27 -0.67 -20.36
N GLY A 147 -34.30 -1.91 -19.86
CA GLY A 147 -34.28 -2.20 -18.44
C GLY A 147 -34.26 -3.70 -18.17
N LEU A 148 -33.78 -4.05 -17.00
CA LEU A 148 -33.76 -5.42 -16.45
C LEU A 148 -34.32 -5.39 -15.04
N THR A 149 -35.00 -6.46 -14.64
CA THR A 149 -35.38 -6.67 -13.23
C THR A 149 -34.14 -7.11 -12.44
N LEU A 150 -34.17 -7.00 -11.12
CA LEU A 150 -33.11 -7.50 -10.26
C LEU A 150 -32.92 -9.01 -10.43
N ASP A 151 -34.01 -9.78 -10.57
CA ASP A 151 -33.97 -11.21 -10.82
C ASP A 151 -33.25 -11.55 -12.14
N GLN A 152 -33.55 -10.78 -13.21
CA GLN A 152 -32.84 -10.96 -14.48
C GLN A 152 -31.36 -10.62 -14.37
N ILE A 153 -31.00 -9.59 -13.63
CA ILE A 153 -29.59 -9.25 -13.38
C ILE A 153 -28.92 -10.39 -12.60
N SER A 154 -29.56 -10.89 -11.53
CA SER A 154 -29.08 -12.04 -10.78
C SER A 154 -28.88 -13.28 -11.66
N ASP A 155 -29.86 -13.61 -12.50
CA ASP A 155 -29.78 -14.75 -13.41
C ASP A 155 -28.69 -14.62 -14.48
N ILE A 156 -28.43 -13.38 -14.92
CA ILE A 156 -27.30 -13.09 -15.82
C ILE A 156 -25.97 -13.33 -15.11
N TYR A 157 -25.79 -12.76 -13.90
CA TYR A 157 -24.52 -12.87 -13.16
C TYR A 157 -24.27 -14.28 -12.60
N THR A 158 -25.32 -15.09 -12.42
CA THR A 158 -25.24 -16.52 -12.06
C THR A 158 -25.16 -17.44 -13.28
N SER A 159 -25.08 -16.88 -14.50
CA SER A 159 -24.98 -17.62 -15.77
C SER A 159 -26.19 -18.50 -16.10
N LYS A 160 -27.36 -18.22 -15.52
CA LYS A 160 -28.62 -18.86 -15.94
C LYS A 160 -29.14 -18.24 -17.24
N ILE A 161 -28.94 -16.94 -17.42
CA ILE A 161 -29.17 -16.22 -18.66
C ILE A 161 -27.82 -15.86 -19.27
N THR A 162 -27.56 -16.34 -20.48
CA THR A 162 -26.24 -16.18 -21.13
C THR A 162 -26.30 -15.48 -22.48
N ASN A 163 -27.51 -15.20 -22.99
CA ASN A 163 -27.74 -14.57 -24.28
C ASN A 163 -28.74 -13.43 -24.15
N TRP A 164 -28.45 -12.28 -24.75
CA TRP A 164 -29.31 -11.09 -24.69
C TRP A 164 -30.71 -11.35 -25.21
N LYS A 165 -30.91 -12.29 -26.17
CA LYS A 165 -32.24 -12.66 -26.66
C LYS A 165 -33.19 -13.15 -25.57
N GLU A 166 -32.67 -13.72 -24.49
CA GLU A 166 -33.47 -14.28 -23.38
C GLU A 166 -34.13 -13.17 -22.54
N VAL A 167 -33.65 -11.94 -22.66
CA VAL A 167 -34.18 -10.74 -22.00
C VAL A 167 -34.69 -9.69 -22.99
N GLY A 168 -34.96 -10.10 -24.24
CA GLY A 168 -35.56 -9.23 -25.26
C GLY A 168 -34.55 -8.46 -26.11
N GLY A 169 -33.28 -8.77 -26.01
CA GLY A 169 -32.23 -8.18 -26.83
C GLY A 169 -31.90 -8.99 -28.10
N GLU A 170 -30.78 -8.65 -28.73
CA GLU A 170 -30.27 -9.35 -29.89
C GLU A 170 -29.79 -10.78 -29.56
N ASN A 171 -29.70 -11.64 -30.58
CA ASN A 171 -29.12 -12.98 -30.42
C ASN A 171 -27.59 -12.89 -30.34
N ARG A 172 -27.09 -12.47 -29.17
CA ARG A 172 -25.66 -12.29 -28.88
C ARG A 172 -25.35 -12.81 -27.47
N PRO A 173 -24.20 -13.45 -27.24
CA PRO A 173 -23.78 -13.85 -25.91
C PRO A 173 -23.57 -12.63 -25.02
N ILE A 174 -23.87 -12.80 -23.73
CA ILE A 174 -23.58 -11.80 -22.70
C ILE A 174 -22.14 -11.97 -22.25
N VAL A 175 -21.38 -10.89 -22.23
CA VAL A 175 -20.05 -10.82 -21.61
C VAL A 175 -20.18 -10.06 -20.29
N LEU A 176 -19.87 -10.75 -19.20
CA LEU A 176 -19.95 -10.18 -17.86
C LEU A 176 -18.63 -9.49 -17.51
N LEU A 177 -18.76 -8.29 -16.99
CA LEU A 177 -17.67 -7.53 -16.38
C LEU A 177 -18.02 -7.27 -14.93
N SER A 178 -17.06 -7.48 -14.04
CA SER A 178 -17.21 -7.28 -12.61
C SER A 178 -15.98 -6.59 -12.03
N ARG A 179 -16.12 -6.09 -10.81
CA ARG A 179 -15.00 -5.59 -10.03
C ARG A 179 -14.23 -6.75 -9.39
N GLU A 180 -13.07 -6.45 -8.89
CA GLU A 180 -12.20 -7.36 -8.16
C GLU A 180 -12.86 -7.83 -6.85
N SER A 181 -12.54 -9.02 -6.39
CA SER A 181 -13.15 -9.64 -5.20
C SER A 181 -12.88 -8.88 -3.87
N ASN A 182 -11.83 -8.06 -3.81
CA ASN A 182 -11.53 -7.19 -2.68
C ASN A 182 -12.28 -5.84 -2.72
N SER A 183 -13.00 -5.56 -3.82
CA SER A 183 -13.85 -4.37 -3.95
C SER A 183 -15.06 -4.45 -3.03
N GLY A 184 -15.32 -3.38 -2.26
CA GLY A 184 -16.56 -3.28 -1.48
C GLY A 184 -17.80 -3.23 -2.36
N THR A 185 -17.73 -2.62 -3.54
CA THR A 185 -18.80 -2.60 -4.55
C THR A 185 -19.11 -4.01 -5.06
N TYR A 186 -18.09 -4.84 -5.31
CA TYR A 186 -18.28 -6.25 -5.68
C TYR A 186 -19.02 -7.02 -4.59
N VAL A 187 -18.55 -6.90 -3.35
CA VAL A 187 -19.16 -7.61 -2.20
C VAL A 187 -20.60 -7.15 -1.99
N TYR A 188 -20.88 -5.84 -2.05
CA TYR A 188 -22.23 -5.32 -1.93
C TYR A 188 -23.16 -5.87 -3.03
N PHE A 189 -22.68 -5.89 -4.28
CA PHE A 189 -23.46 -6.43 -5.40
C PHE A 189 -23.76 -7.92 -5.23
N LEU A 190 -22.77 -8.70 -4.78
CA LEU A 190 -22.94 -10.12 -4.50
C LEU A 190 -23.98 -10.39 -3.40
N GLU A 191 -23.99 -9.58 -2.34
CA GLU A 191 -24.86 -9.78 -1.18
C GLU A 191 -26.31 -9.27 -1.39
N HIS A 192 -26.53 -8.33 -2.33
CA HIS A 192 -27.82 -7.65 -2.48
C HIS A 192 -28.49 -7.87 -3.84
N VAL A 193 -27.76 -8.39 -4.82
CA VAL A 193 -28.28 -8.60 -6.18
C VAL A 193 -28.20 -10.05 -6.61
N ILE A 194 -27.18 -10.80 -6.20
CA ILE A 194 -26.96 -12.21 -6.53
C ILE A 194 -27.38 -13.11 -5.39
#